data_c7a1845f536f5d2c0f1fda4c93ebcd8f
#
_entry.id   c7a1845f536f5d2c0f1fda4c93ebcd8f
#
_cell.length_a   1.000
_cell.length_b   1.000
_cell.length_c   1.000
_cell.angle_alpha   90.00
_cell.angle_beta   90.00
_cell.angle_gamma   90.00
#
_symmetry.space_group_name_H-M   'P 1'
#
loop_
_entity.id
_entity.type
_entity.pdbx_description
1 polymer ?
#
loop_
_entity_poly.entity_id
_entity_poly.type
_entity_poly.pdbx_seq_one_letter_code
_entity_poly.pdbx_strand_id
1 'polypeptide(L)'
;MKIIHKIETYTSDGKPVLRFTVMNSSGAYMEFTNWGARWITASVPDVQGALANILIGYDTLSDYLKDSYYMGATVGRFANRIADASFTIDRKTFHLEVNDGNNTNHGGFSGFHNKVWQWEELPDGIRFSLYSPDGEGGFPGNIHVITDYRFNEDNELSVRHYAETDCATYINMTNHAYFNLCGNGKKITEHR
;
A
#
# COMPACT_ATOMS: atom_id res chain seq x y z
N MET A 1 20.36 5.62 -9.73
CA MET A 1 19.00 5.04 -9.60
C MET A 1 18.31 5.03 -10.95
N LYS A 2 17.64 3.94 -11.33
CA LYS A 2 16.84 3.85 -12.57
C LYS A 2 15.38 3.65 -12.21
N ILE A 3 14.49 4.49 -12.74
CA ILE A 3 13.05 4.41 -12.53
C ILE A 3 12.38 4.14 -13.88
N ILE A 4 11.49 3.16 -13.91
CA ILE A 4 10.72 2.78 -15.10
C ILE A 4 9.27 2.59 -14.66
N HIS A 5 8.33 3.04 -15.49
CA HIS A 5 6.92 2.74 -15.27
C HIS A 5 6.22 2.34 -16.58
N LYS A 6 5.17 1.55 -16.46
CA LYS A 6 4.32 1.13 -17.58
C LYS A 6 2.88 0.91 -17.11
N ILE A 7 1.91 1.21 -17.98
CA ILE A 7 0.53 0.77 -17.79
C ILE A 7 0.50 -0.75 -18.02
N GLU A 8 -0.07 -1.49 -17.10
CA GLU A 8 -0.15 -2.95 -17.18
C GLU A 8 -1.60 -3.45 -17.25
N THR A 9 -2.54 -2.72 -16.66
CA THR A 9 -3.96 -3.03 -16.72
C THR A 9 -4.80 -1.77 -16.45
N TYR A 10 -6.12 -1.93 -16.42
CA TYR A 10 -7.08 -0.87 -16.12
C TYR A 10 -8.09 -1.37 -15.10
N THR A 11 -8.59 -0.46 -14.27
CA THR A 11 -9.73 -0.73 -13.40
C THR A 11 -11.02 -0.87 -14.22
N SER A 12 -12.10 -1.36 -13.62
CA SER A 12 -13.41 -1.50 -14.27
C SER A 12 -13.99 -0.16 -14.74
N ASP A 13 -13.63 0.97 -14.11
CA ASP A 13 -13.98 2.33 -14.48
C ASP A 13 -12.96 2.99 -15.43
N GLY A 14 -12.05 2.20 -16.00
CA GLY A 14 -11.12 2.62 -17.06
C GLY A 14 -9.90 3.41 -16.60
N LYS A 15 -9.59 3.48 -15.29
CA LYS A 15 -8.40 4.15 -14.79
C LYS A 15 -7.16 3.29 -15.02
N PRO A 16 -6.04 3.87 -15.50
CA PRO A 16 -4.82 3.11 -15.73
C PRO A 16 -4.18 2.65 -14.42
N VAL A 17 -3.78 1.39 -14.39
CA VAL A 17 -3.01 0.78 -13.30
C VAL A 17 -1.60 0.52 -13.80
N LEU A 18 -0.63 1.15 -13.13
CA LEU A 18 0.76 1.16 -13.52
C LEU A 18 1.60 0.32 -12.58
N ARG A 19 2.63 -0.32 -13.15
CA ARG A 19 3.77 -0.87 -12.42
C ARG A 19 4.93 0.11 -12.49
N PHE A 20 5.57 0.35 -11.36
CA PHE A 20 6.78 1.17 -11.20
C PHE A 20 7.92 0.28 -10.75
N THR A 21 9.08 0.38 -11.37
CA THR A 21 10.31 -0.31 -10.95
C THR A 21 11.35 0.71 -10.59
N VAL A 22 11.86 0.67 -9.38
CA VAL A 22 12.98 1.50 -8.88
C VAL A 22 14.16 0.58 -8.65
N MET A 23 15.25 0.77 -9.40
CA MET A 23 16.42 -0.10 -9.40
C MET A 23 17.67 0.68 -9.03
N ASN A 24 18.50 0.14 -8.15
CA ASN A 24 19.79 0.71 -7.80
C ASN A 24 20.93 0.18 -8.69
N SER A 25 22.16 0.64 -8.46
CA SER A 25 23.35 0.28 -9.26
C SER A 25 23.77 -1.19 -9.12
N SER A 26 23.41 -1.85 -8.00
CA SER A 26 23.69 -3.28 -7.78
C SER A 26 22.72 -4.20 -8.52
N GLY A 27 21.68 -3.64 -9.14
CA GLY A 27 20.60 -4.38 -9.79
C GLY A 27 19.48 -4.83 -8.86
N ALA A 28 19.58 -4.56 -7.56
CA ALA A 28 18.46 -4.74 -6.65
C ALA A 28 17.34 -3.76 -6.99
N TYR A 29 16.08 -4.19 -6.88
CA TYR A 29 14.94 -3.36 -7.27
C TYR A 29 13.72 -3.58 -6.41
N MET A 30 12.91 -2.54 -6.33
CA MET A 30 11.59 -2.53 -5.73
C MET A 30 10.54 -2.26 -6.79
N GLU A 31 9.40 -2.93 -6.72
CA GLU A 31 8.27 -2.62 -7.58
C GLU A 31 7.05 -2.19 -6.78
N PHE A 32 6.33 -1.23 -7.37
CA PHE A 32 5.13 -0.62 -6.78
C PHE A 32 4.02 -0.56 -7.82
N THR A 33 2.79 -0.30 -7.36
CA THR A 33 1.66 0.05 -8.23
C THR A 33 0.85 1.18 -7.62
N ASN A 34 0.23 2.01 -8.48
CA ASN A 34 -0.69 3.05 -8.06
C ASN A 34 -2.05 2.50 -7.58
N TRP A 35 -2.34 1.22 -7.76
CA TRP A 35 -3.51 0.57 -7.16
C TRP A 35 -3.24 0.26 -5.68
N GLY A 36 -3.85 1.05 -4.78
CA GLY A 36 -3.65 0.94 -3.35
C GLY A 36 -2.25 1.37 -2.90
N ALA A 37 -1.49 2.12 -3.72
CA ALA A 37 -0.09 2.49 -3.45
C ALA A 37 0.70 1.30 -2.89
N ARG A 38 0.67 0.15 -3.59
CA ARG A 38 1.21 -1.13 -3.10
C ARG A 38 2.70 -1.26 -3.37
N TRP A 39 3.39 -1.89 -2.44
CA TRP A 39 4.72 -2.44 -2.64
C TRP A 39 4.58 -3.92 -3.01
N ILE A 40 4.92 -4.29 -4.24
CA ILE A 40 4.60 -5.59 -4.83
C ILE A 40 5.81 -6.51 -5.04
N THR A 41 7.03 -5.95 -5.10
CA THR A 41 8.27 -6.72 -5.24
C THR A 41 9.39 -6.07 -4.44
N ALA A 42 10.19 -6.89 -3.76
CA ALA A 42 11.49 -6.53 -3.20
C ALA A 42 12.52 -7.56 -3.65
N SER A 43 13.20 -7.26 -4.75
CA SER A 43 14.27 -8.13 -5.27
C SER A 43 15.61 -7.66 -4.75
N VAL A 44 16.17 -8.42 -3.82
CA VAL A 44 17.42 -8.11 -3.12
C VAL A 44 18.41 -9.27 -3.22
N PRO A 45 19.73 -9.01 -3.15
CA PRO A 45 20.72 -10.07 -3.20
C PRO A 45 20.73 -10.91 -1.92
N ASP A 46 20.91 -12.21 -2.08
CA ASP A 46 21.27 -13.12 -1.01
C ASP A 46 22.78 -13.06 -0.67
N VAL A 47 23.24 -13.93 0.23
CA VAL A 47 24.66 -13.99 0.62
C VAL A 47 25.59 -14.42 -0.50
N GLN A 48 25.10 -15.02 -1.59
CA GLN A 48 25.84 -15.34 -2.79
C GLN A 48 25.73 -14.26 -3.88
N GLY A 49 24.95 -13.20 -3.65
CA GLY A 49 24.68 -12.11 -4.59
C GLY A 49 23.57 -12.42 -5.59
N ALA A 50 22.87 -13.55 -5.45
CA ALA A 50 21.73 -13.88 -6.30
C ALA A 50 20.49 -13.06 -5.89
N LEU A 51 19.85 -12.39 -6.88
CA LEU A 51 18.66 -11.61 -6.64
C LEU A 51 17.42 -12.52 -6.46
N ALA A 52 16.66 -12.30 -5.40
CA ALA A 52 15.41 -12.99 -5.14
C ALA A 52 14.35 -12.03 -4.61
N ASN A 53 13.09 -12.20 -5.08
CA ASN A 53 11.97 -11.48 -4.50
C ASN A 53 11.61 -12.08 -3.14
N ILE A 54 11.62 -11.24 -2.10
CA ILE A 54 11.30 -11.61 -0.72
C ILE A 54 9.89 -11.21 -0.29
N LEU A 55 9.05 -10.72 -1.21
CA LEU A 55 7.63 -10.45 -0.94
C LEU A 55 6.73 -11.52 -1.55
N ILE A 56 5.68 -11.88 -0.81
CA ILE A 56 4.57 -12.67 -1.34
C ILE A 56 3.62 -11.71 -2.07
N GLY A 57 3.21 -12.07 -3.28
CA GLY A 57 2.30 -11.29 -4.10
C GLY A 57 1.76 -12.09 -5.26
N TYR A 58 1.02 -11.42 -6.13
CA TYR A 58 0.47 -11.98 -7.36
C TYR A 58 1.40 -11.69 -8.54
N ASP A 59 1.31 -12.52 -9.59
CA ASP A 59 2.13 -12.38 -10.79
C ASP A 59 1.69 -11.19 -11.66
N THR A 60 0.39 -10.86 -11.66
CA THR A 60 -0.17 -9.80 -12.50
C THR A 60 -0.88 -8.71 -11.69
N LEU A 61 -0.88 -7.46 -12.19
CA LEU A 61 -1.65 -6.39 -11.56
C LEU A 61 -3.16 -6.62 -11.63
N SER A 62 -3.64 -7.39 -12.61
CA SER A 62 -5.05 -7.77 -12.69
C SER A 62 -5.51 -8.63 -11.51
N ASP A 63 -4.60 -9.42 -10.93
CA ASP A 63 -4.90 -10.22 -9.74
C ASP A 63 -4.91 -9.35 -8.48
N TYR A 64 -4.05 -8.33 -8.42
CA TYR A 64 -4.11 -7.33 -7.33
C TYR A 64 -5.42 -6.53 -7.29
N LEU A 65 -6.11 -6.36 -8.44
CA LEU A 65 -7.44 -5.73 -8.46
C LEU A 65 -8.52 -6.56 -7.74
N LYS A 66 -8.28 -7.85 -7.56
CA LYS A 66 -9.19 -8.82 -6.91
C LYS A 66 -8.69 -9.24 -5.52
N ASP A 67 -7.59 -8.65 -5.06
CA ASP A 67 -6.95 -9.02 -3.81
C ASP A 67 -7.83 -8.75 -2.59
N SER A 68 -7.99 -9.78 -1.75
CA SER A 68 -8.71 -9.74 -0.48
C SER A 68 -7.79 -9.87 0.76
N TYR A 69 -6.47 -9.97 0.55
CA TYR A 69 -5.46 -10.14 1.60
C TYR A 69 -4.64 -8.89 1.87
N TYR A 70 -4.96 -7.78 1.19
CA TYR A 70 -4.24 -6.51 1.31
C TYR A 70 -2.74 -6.59 0.95
N MET A 71 -2.34 -7.54 0.10
CA MET A 71 -0.93 -7.81 -0.21
C MET A 71 -0.19 -6.57 -0.69
N GLY A 72 0.80 -6.13 0.10
CA GLY A 72 1.61 -4.95 -0.15
C GLY A 72 0.89 -3.60 -0.10
N ALA A 73 -0.41 -3.57 0.20
CA ALA A 73 -1.22 -2.36 0.12
C ALA A 73 -0.83 -1.30 1.16
N THR A 74 -0.96 -0.04 0.79
CA THR A 74 -1.08 1.06 1.75
C THR A 74 -2.49 1.05 2.33
N VAL A 75 -2.58 0.73 3.61
CA VAL A 75 -3.83 0.59 4.36
C VAL A 75 -4.15 1.88 5.09
N GLY A 76 -5.38 2.30 5.06
CA GLY A 76 -5.95 3.49 5.70
C GLY A 76 -7.45 3.64 5.35
N ARG A 77 -8.20 4.64 5.96
CA ARG A 77 -7.63 5.62 6.91
C ARG A 77 -7.07 4.97 8.18
N PHE A 78 -7.67 3.86 8.66
CA PHE A 78 -7.28 3.22 9.91
C PHE A 78 -6.92 1.74 9.68
N ALA A 79 -5.66 1.41 9.90
CA ALA A 79 -5.15 0.04 9.81
C ALA A 79 -5.64 -0.79 11.01
N ASN A 80 -5.94 -2.06 10.73
CA ASN A 80 -6.54 -2.99 11.67
C ASN A 80 -8.00 -2.61 12.01
N ARG A 81 -8.53 -3.15 13.11
CA ARG A 81 -9.95 -3.13 13.43
C ARG A 81 -10.36 -1.95 14.28
N ILE A 82 -11.54 -1.41 13.94
CA ILE A 82 -12.33 -0.56 14.82
C ILE A 82 -13.57 -1.38 15.24
N ALA A 83 -13.66 -1.68 16.52
CA ALA A 83 -14.74 -2.48 17.08
C ALA A 83 -16.11 -1.83 16.85
N ASP A 84 -17.13 -2.66 16.60
CA ASP A 84 -18.51 -2.24 16.33
C ASP A 84 -18.64 -1.18 15.23
N ALA A 85 -17.64 -1.12 14.33
CA ALA A 85 -17.56 -0.17 13.22
C ALA A 85 -17.93 1.26 13.62
N SER A 86 -17.47 1.71 14.79
CA SER A 86 -17.81 3.04 15.30
C SER A 86 -16.75 3.61 16.23
N PHE A 87 -16.67 4.93 16.28
CA PHE A 87 -15.84 5.66 17.24
C PHE A 87 -16.46 7.01 17.57
N THR A 88 -15.99 7.62 18.66
CA THR A 88 -16.50 8.93 19.12
C THR A 88 -15.35 9.93 19.18
N ILE A 89 -15.55 11.10 18.57
CA ILE A 89 -14.71 12.30 18.71
C ILE A 89 -15.61 13.45 19.16
N ASP A 90 -15.21 14.19 20.19
CA ASP A 90 -15.91 15.37 20.69
C ASP A 90 -17.42 15.12 20.93
N ARG A 91 -17.76 14.00 21.54
CA ARG A 91 -19.13 13.54 21.84
C ARG A 91 -20.00 13.24 20.61
N LYS A 92 -19.44 13.25 19.40
CA LYS A 92 -20.12 12.84 18.18
C LYS A 92 -19.65 11.44 17.79
N THR A 93 -20.59 10.50 17.65
CA THR A 93 -20.31 9.15 17.19
C THR A 93 -20.38 9.09 15.68
N PHE A 94 -19.37 8.45 15.08
CA PHE A 94 -19.26 8.16 13.67
C PHE A 94 -19.40 6.66 13.45
N HIS A 95 -20.22 6.28 12.48
CA HIS A 95 -20.44 4.90 12.07
C HIS A 95 -19.73 4.64 10.75
N LEU A 96 -18.96 3.56 10.71
CA LEU A 96 -18.10 3.19 9.60
C LEU A 96 -18.69 2.05 8.79
N GLU A 97 -18.11 1.78 7.63
CA GLU A 97 -18.42 0.58 6.85
C GLU A 97 -18.07 -0.68 7.64
N VAL A 98 -19.03 -1.64 7.69
CA VAL A 98 -18.84 -2.95 8.32
C VAL A 98 -18.33 -3.94 7.27
N ASN A 99 -17.07 -4.37 7.37
CA ASN A 99 -16.45 -5.28 6.41
C ASN A 99 -15.76 -6.51 7.05
N ASP A 100 -15.84 -6.64 8.39
CA ASP A 100 -15.25 -7.77 9.12
C ASP A 100 -16.09 -8.13 10.37
N GLY A 101 -17.05 -9.03 10.21
CA GLY A 101 -18.05 -9.30 11.24
C GLY A 101 -18.88 -8.06 11.56
N ASN A 102 -18.80 -7.55 12.79
CA ASN A 102 -19.43 -6.30 13.21
C ASN A 102 -18.44 -5.11 13.17
N ASN A 103 -17.21 -5.31 12.73
CA ASN A 103 -16.14 -4.35 12.81
C ASN A 103 -15.86 -3.70 11.46
N THR A 104 -15.16 -2.56 11.48
CA THR A 104 -14.42 -2.06 10.33
C THR A 104 -12.99 -2.59 10.40
N ASN A 105 -12.50 -3.15 9.31
CA ASN A 105 -11.10 -3.55 9.18
C ASN A 105 -10.44 -2.80 8.01
N HIS A 106 -9.24 -2.28 8.24
CA HIS A 106 -8.40 -1.66 7.22
C HIS A 106 -9.08 -0.53 6.42
N GLY A 107 -9.92 0.27 7.08
CA GLY A 107 -10.59 1.41 6.47
C GLY A 107 -11.89 1.09 5.71
N GLY A 108 -12.40 -0.16 5.84
CA GLY A 108 -13.65 -0.58 5.21
C GLY A 108 -13.51 -0.93 3.72
N PHE A 109 -14.63 -1.04 3.01
CA PHE A 109 -14.66 -1.30 1.57
C PHE A 109 -14.09 -0.12 0.76
N SER A 110 -14.28 1.12 1.26
CA SER A 110 -13.76 2.36 0.67
C SER A 110 -12.30 2.65 1.06
N GLY A 111 -11.63 1.68 1.71
CA GLY A 111 -10.25 1.82 2.18
C GLY A 111 -9.25 2.18 1.08
N PHE A 112 -8.12 2.73 1.47
CA PHE A 112 -7.07 3.25 0.58
C PHE A 112 -6.47 2.20 -0.35
N HIS A 113 -6.51 0.92 0.05
CA HIS A 113 -6.05 -0.24 -0.72
C HIS A 113 -6.85 -0.51 -2.01
N ASN A 114 -8.09 -0.01 -2.11
CA ASN A 114 -9.01 -0.18 -3.24
C ASN A 114 -9.13 1.07 -4.11
N LYS A 115 -8.10 1.90 -4.15
CA LYS A 115 -8.11 3.16 -4.89
C LYS A 115 -6.92 3.27 -5.84
N VAL A 116 -7.13 3.95 -6.98
CA VAL A 116 -6.05 4.40 -7.84
C VAL A 116 -5.50 5.70 -7.26
N TRP A 117 -4.23 5.70 -6.88
CA TRP A 117 -3.53 6.86 -6.36
C TRP A 117 -2.90 7.67 -7.49
N GLN A 118 -2.79 8.98 -7.33
CA GLN A 118 -1.91 9.82 -8.13
C GLN A 118 -0.46 9.49 -7.77
N TRP A 119 0.47 9.81 -8.67
CA TRP A 119 1.88 9.49 -8.46
C TRP A 119 2.80 10.54 -9.08
N GLU A 120 4.00 10.63 -8.53
CA GLU A 120 5.12 11.39 -9.09
C GLU A 120 6.44 10.65 -8.85
N GLU A 121 7.40 10.79 -9.75
CA GLU A 121 8.75 10.27 -9.57
C GLU A 121 9.51 11.15 -8.57
N LEU A 122 10.25 10.51 -7.67
CA LEU A 122 11.25 11.14 -6.81
C LEU A 122 12.64 10.76 -7.33
N PRO A 123 13.71 11.49 -6.96
CA PRO A 123 15.07 11.14 -7.39
C PRO A 123 15.51 9.72 -7.04
N ASP A 124 14.91 9.14 -6.01
CA ASP A 124 15.25 7.86 -5.39
C ASP A 124 14.00 6.98 -5.12
N GLY A 125 12.87 7.25 -5.78
CA GLY A 125 11.67 6.48 -5.51
C GLY A 125 10.41 7.02 -6.15
N ILE A 126 9.26 6.65 -5.56
CA ILE A 126 7.94 7.05 -6.03
C ILE A 126 7.13 7.63 -4.86
N ARG A 127 6.46 8.74 -5.12
CA ARG A 127 5.42 9.30 -4.27
C ARG A 127 4.06 8.92 -4.80
N PHE A 128 3.20 8.46 -3.92
CA PHE A 128 1.78 8.28 -4.18
C PHE A 128 0.97 9.26 -3.33
N SER A 129 -0.09 9.83 -3.91
CA SER A 129 -0.99 10.73 -3.20
C SER A 129 -2.45 10.39 -3.46
N LEU A 130 -3.29 10.58 -2.45
CA LEU A 130 -4.72 10.29 -2.49
C LEU A 130 -5.49 11.36 -1.73
N TYR A 131 -6.61 11.80 -2.31
CA TYR A 131 -7.63 12.59 -1.62
C TYR A 131 -8.80 11.68 -1.26
N SER A 132 -9.21 11.70 0.00
CA SER A 132 -10.36 10.98 0.52
C SER A 132 -11.32 12.00 1.13
N PRO A 133 -12.55 12.16 0.56
CA PRO A 133 -13.50 13.18 0.99
C PRO A 133 -14.12 12.89 2.35
N ASP A 134 -14.69 13.94 2.97
CA ASP A 134 -15.50 13.82 4.19
C ASP A 134 -16.60 12.77 4.02
N GLY A 135 -16.77 11.92 5.03
CA GLY A 135 -17.75 10.84 5.05
C GLY A 135 -17.36 9.58 4.29
N GLU A 136 -16.22 9.54 3.60
CA GLU A 136 -15.79 8.32 2.92
C GLU A 136 -15.50 7.20 3.94
N GLY A 137 -16.11 6.01 3.73
CA GLY A 137 -16.07 4.91 4.70
C GLY A 137 -16.70 5.22 6.06
N GLY A 138 -17.40 6.35 6.19
CA GLY A 138 -17.98 6.87 7.44
C GLY A 138 -17.01 7.75 8.25
N PHE A 139 -15.77 7.95 7.82
CA PHE A 139 -14.79 8.77 8.52
C PHE A 139 -15.04 10.27 8.27
N PRO A 140 -14.98 11.13 9.33
CA PRO A 140 -15.13 12.57 9.18
C PRO A 140 -13.89 13.23 8.57
N GLY A 141 -14.11 14.39 7.94
CA GLY A 141 -13.11 15.28 7.40
C GLY A 141 -12.57 14.86 6.03
N ASN A 142 -12.26 15.87 5.22
CA ASN A 142 -11.46 15.68 4.03
C ASN A 142 -10.03 15.39 4.44
N ILE A 143 -9.38 14.43 3.79
CA ILE A 143 -7.99 14.10 4.08
C ILE A 143 -7.19 13.97 2.78
N HIS A 144 -6.04 14.60 2.75
CA HIS A 144 -5.00 14.37 1.74
C HIS A 144 -3.91 13.53 2.35
N VAL A 145 -3.59 12.41 1.71
CA VAL A 145 -2.54 11.50 2.18
C VAL A 145 -1.47 11.33 1.12
N ILE A 146 -0.22 11.17 1.59
CA ILE A 146 0.95 10.92 0.76
C ILE A 146 1.68 9.70 1.32
N THR A 147 2.13 8.83 0.43
CA THR A 147 3.03 7.72 0.75
C THR A 147 4.26 7.82 -0.14
N ASP A 148 5.43 8.07 0.47
CA ASP A 148 6.72 8.06 -0.21
C ASP A 148 7.40 6.70 0.00
N TYR A 149 7.79 6.08 -1.11
CA TYR A 149 8.70 4.95 -1.15
C TYR A 149 10.03 5.41 -1.71
N ARG A 150 11.09 5.33 -0.90
CA ARG A 150 12.45 5.73 -1.30
C ARG A 150 13.40 4.57 -1.12
N PHE A 151 14.11 4.22 -2.18
CA PHE A 151 15.05 3.12 -2.23
C PHE A 151 16.45 3.66 -2.51
N ASN A 152 17.47 3.19 -1.78
CA ASN A 152 18.82 3.72 -1.90
C ASN A 152 19.82 2.67 -2.43
N GLU A 153 21.09 3.07 -2.57
CA GLU A 153 22.18 2.21 -3.04
C GLU A 153 22.62 1.15 -2.02
N ASP A 154 22.23 1.31 -0.75
CA ASP A 154 22.52 0.37 0.35
C ASP A 154 21.40 -0.68 0.52
N ASN A 155 20.49 -0.80 -0.44
CA ASN A 155 19.32 -1.69 -0.41
C ASN A 155 18.32 -1.38 0.71
N GLU A 156 18.30 -0.16 1.22
CA GLU A 156 17.30 0.28 2.19
C GLU A 156 16.08 0.88 1.49
N LEU A 157 14.89 0.41 1.85
CA LEU A 157 13.63 1.03 1.48
C LEU A 157 13.04 1.76 2.67
N SER A 158 12.87 3.07 2.55
CA SER A 158 12.09 3.84 3.50
C SER A 158 10.66 4.06 3.00
N VAL A 159 9.69 3.86 3.89
CA VAL A 159 8.27 4.13 3.65
C VAL A 159 7.83 5.22 4.61
N ARG A 160 7.30 6.34 4.07
CA ARG A 160 6.80 7.45 4.88
C ARG A 160 5.38 7.79 4.50
N HIS A 161 4.52 7.90 5.50
CA HIS A 161 3.14 8.32 5.34
C HIS A 161 2.96 9.72 5.93
N TYR A 162 2.25 10.58 5.18
CA TYR A 162 1.83 11.90 5.60
C TYR A 162 0.31 12.00 5.44
N ALA A 163 -0.32 12.70 6.34
CA ALA A 163 -1.75 12.97 6.26
C ALA A 163 -2.05 14.38 6.75
N GLU A 164 -2.88 15.09 5.99
CA GLU A 164 -3.39 16.41 6.34
C GLU A 164 -4.91 16.40 6.22
N THR A 165 -5.61 16.92 7.20
CA THR A 165 -7.07 16.92 7.28
C THR A 165 -7.62 18.26 7.76
N ASP A 166 -8.83 18.59 7.33
CA ASP A 166 -9.55 19.79 7.72
C ASP A 166 -10.46 19.60 8.96
N CYS A 167 -10.57 18.37 9.46
CA CYS A 167 -11.42 18.03 10.61
C CYS A 167 -10.76 16.92 11.45
N ALA A 168 -11.09 16.88 12.74
CA ALA A 168 -10.64 15.81 13.62
C ALA A 168 -11.13 14.44 13.10
N THR A 169 -10.20 13.52 12.86
CA THR A 169 -10.46 12.17 12.39
C THR A 169 -9.42 11.19 12.93
N TYR A 170 -9.70 9.89 12.87
CA TYR A 170 -8.71 8.89 13.17
C TYR A 170 -7.91 8.53 11.92
N ILE A 171 -6.59 8.54 12.07
CA ILE A 171 -5.64 8.12 11.05
C ILE A 171 -4.62 7.15 11.64
N ASN A 172 -4.45 6.02 11.00
CA ASN A 172 -3.41 5.04 11.28
C ASN A 172 -3.08 4.31 9.96
N MET A 173 -1.96 4.62 9.36
CA MET A 173 -1.57 4.07 8.07
C MET A 173 -0.43 3.07 8.21
N THR A 174 -0.44 2.05 7.36
CA THR A 174 0.65 1.07 7.27
C THR A 174 0.79 0.54 5.85
N ASN A 175 1.96 -0.04 5.54
CA ASN A 175 2.11 -0.93 4.40
C ASN A 175 1.89 -2.38 4.85
N HIS A 176 1.13 -3.13 4.07
CA HIS A 176 0.72 -4.51 4.39
C HIS A 176 1.54 -5.54 3.60
N ALA A 177 2.85 -5.35 3.48
CA ALA A 177 3.74 -6.30 2.83
C ALA A 177 3.83 -7.62 3.60
N TYR A 178 3.82 -8.73 2.87
CA TYR A 178 4.04 -10.07 3.40
C TYR A 178 5.43 -10.53 3.00
N PHE A 179 6.31 -10.74 3.97
CA PHE A 179 7.69 -11.15 3.72
C PHE A 179 7.84 -12.67 3.72
N ASN A 180 8.58 -13.18 2.74
CA ASN A 180 9.07 -14.55 2.69
C ASN A 180 10.54 -14.57 2.26
N LEU A 181 11.44 -14.59 3.22
CA LEU A 181 12.89 -14.56 2.97
C LEU A 181 13.43 -15.83 2.29
N CYS A 182 12.64 -16.90 2.26
CA CYS A 182 12.96 -18.13 1.53
C CYS A 182 12.57 -18.08 0.04
N GLY A 183 11.96 -16.98 -0.40
CA GLY A 183 11.46 -16.78 -1.76
C GLY A 183 10.14 -17.50 -2.05
N ASN A 184 9.63 -17.37 -3.28
CA ASN A 184 8.37 -17.94 -3.69
C ASN A 184 8.39 -19.49 -3.64
N GLY A 185 7.28 -20.07 -3.15
CA GLY A 185 7.07 -21.51 -3.11
C GLY A 185 7.62 -22.23 -1.87
N LYS A 186 8.33 -21.55 -0.98
CA LYS A 186 8.82 -22.11 0.29
C LYS A 186 7.98 -21.63 1.46
N LYS A 187 7.99 -22.40 2.56
CA LYS A 187 7.25 -22.05 3.77
C LYS A 187 8.04 -21.05 4.62
N ILE A 188 7.34 -20.08 5.22
CA ILE A 188 7.92 -19.09 6.15
C ILE A 188 8.42 -19.71 7.47
N THR A 189 7.98 -20.93 7.77
CA THR A 189 8.40 -21.68 9.00
C THR A 189 9.89 -22.02 9.03
N GLU A 190 10.60 -21.84 7.92
CA GLU A 190 12.06 -22.03 7.81
C GLU A 190 12.86 -20.76 8.11
N HIS A 191 12.20 -19.62 8.37
CA HIS A 191 12.86 -18.39 8.79
C HIS A 191 13.54 -18.57 10.16
N ARG A 192 14.73 -17.97 10.31
CA ARG A 192 15.54 -17.98 11.54
C ARG A 192 15.83 -16.56 11.98
#